data_ad891428cae6cd83a9b17cd51768db59
#
_entry.id   ad891428cae6cd83a9b17cd51768db59
#
_cell.length_a   1.000
_cell.length_b   1.000
_cell.length_c   1.000
_cell.angle_alpha   90.00
_cell.angle_beta   90.00
_cell.angle_gamma   90.00
#
_symmetry.space_group_name_H-M   'P 1'
#
loop_
_entity.id
_entity.type
_entity.pdbx_description
1 polymer ?
#
loop_
_entity_poly.entity_id
_entity_poly.type
_entity_poly.pdbx_seq_one_letter_code
_entity_poly.pdbx_strand_id
1 'polypeptide(L)'
;MKIKDKKLHRIASTAIIYRKTKGEIKYIITQRSLEENAFPGMWTVPGGTLETDDYINTQKTTKDQWYFGLEKSLRGEIREEVNLDVGKIKYLLDIVFIRPDGMPVVILSWYCPYKSGRVKLDEDNIDYAWVTYPEAKKYDLIEGILEEIAMVDKILKGKNKDSVQYRC
;
A
#
# COMPACT_ATOMS: atom_id res chain seq x y z
N MET A 1 -18.39 2.68 -19.62
CA MET A 1 -18.41 2.13 -18.25
C MET A 1 -19.54 2.75 -17.46
N LYS A 2 -20.37 1.96 -16.76
CA LYS A 2 -21.49 2.48 -15.95
C LYS A 2 -21.03 2.59 -14.51
N ILE A 3 -20.98 3.82 -13.96
CA ILE A 3 -20.65 4.07 -12.56
C ILE A 3 -21.86 3.73 -11.69
N LYS A 4 -21.67 2.92 -10.65
CA LYS A 4 -22.77 2.47 -9.75
C LYS A 4 -23.34 3.63 -8.93
N ASP A 5 -22.46 4.43 -8.33
CA ASP A 5 -22.83 5.62 -7.59
C ASP A 5 -21.69 6.66 -7.70
N LYS A 6 -22.03 7.88 -8.07
CA LYS A 6 -21.05 8.96 -8.26
C LYS A 6 -20.51 9.54 -6.94
N LYS A 7 -21.17 9.28 -5.82
CA LYS A 7 -20.82 9.83 -4.51
C LYS A 7 -20.14 8.81 -3.60
N LEU A 8 -20.35 7.52 -3.85
CA LEU A 8 -19.77 6.45 -3.04
C LEU A 8 -18.47 5.95 -3.68
N HIS A 9 -17.41 5.96 -2.90
CA HIS A 9 -16.10 5.46 -3.29
C HIS A 9 -15.65 4.39 -2.28
N ARG A 10 -15.06 3.32 -2.79
CA ARG A 10 -14.28 2.40 -1.95
C ARG A 10 -12.96 3.08 -1.61
N ILE A 11 -12.59 3.09 -0.34
CA ILE A 11 -11.34 3.69 0.12
C ILE A 11 -10.37 2.57 0.46
N ALA A 12 -9.17 2.63 -0.09
CA ALA A 12 -8.09 1.68 0.21
C ALA A 12 -6.81 2.44 0.57
N SER A 13 -5.90 1.77 1.24
CA SER A 13 -4.56 2.28 1.55
C SER A 13 -3.51 1.24 1.19
N THR A 14 -2.38 1.69 0.62
CA THR A 14 -1.23 0.84 0.30
C THR A 14 0.05 1.41 0.92
N ALA A 15 1.06 0.58 1.17
CA ALA A 15 2.29 1.00 1.81
C ALA A 15 3.55 0.55 1.05
N ILE A 16 4.36 1.50 0.59
CA ILE A 16 5.73 1.27 0.15
C ILE A 16 6.61 1.08 1.39
N ILE A 17 6.76 -0.15 1.86
CA ILE A 17 7.56 -0.47 3.03
C ILE A 17 9.01 -0.66 2.60
N TYR A 18 9.92 0.09 3.21
CA TYR A 18 11.34 0.05 2.87
C TYR A 18 12.22 -0.33 4.06
N ARG A 19 13.36 -0.95 3.77
CA ARG A 19 14.48 -1.13 4.72
C ARG A 19 15.79 -0.63 4.12
N LYS A 20 16.64 -0.04 4.96
CA LYS A 20 17.99 0.38 4.59
C LYS A 20 19.00 -0.61 5.17
N THR A 21 19.81 -1.25 4.33
CA THR A 21 20.85 -2.19 4.75
C THR A 21 22.12 -1.95 3.93
N LYS A 22 23.24 -1.70 4.63
CA LYS A 22 24.60 -1.58 3.99
C LYS A 22 24.64 -0.69 2.73
N GLY A 23 23.94 0.45 2.77
CA GLY A 23 23.90 1.40 1.65
C GLY A 23 22.85 1.12 0.59
N GLU A 24 22.14 0.00 0.66
CA GLU A 24 21.01 -0.30 -0.23
C GLU A 24 19.67 0.02 0.42
N ILE A 25 18.72 0.41 -0.40
CA ILE A 25 17.30 0.56 -0.02
C ILE A 25 16.52 -0.55 -0.72
N LYS A 26 15.85 -1.38 0.05
CA LYS A 26 14.99 -2.44 -0.47
C LYS A 26 13.55 -2.21 -0.06
N TYR A 27 12.64 -2.56 -0.94
CA TYR A 27 11.19 -2.45 -0.82
C TYR A 27 10.59 -3.84 -0.79
N ILE A 28 9.62 -4.09 0.08
CA ILE A 28 8.88 -5.34 0.01
C ILE A 28 7.79 -5.21 -1.06
N ILE A 29 7.70 -6.24 -1.88
CA ILE A 29 6.60 -6.48 -2.80
C ILE A 29 6.02 -7.85 -2.53
N THR A 30 4.72 -8.04 -2.77
CA THR A 30 4.00 -9.30 -2.61
C THR A 30 3.35 -9.71 -3.92
N GLN A 31 3.24 -11.01 -4.16
CA GLN A 31 2.52 -11.54 -5.33
C GLN A 31 1.13 -11.98 -4.90
N ARG A 32 0.11 -11.42 -5.53
CA ARG A 32 -1.29 -11.75 -5.27
C ARG A 32 -1.60 -13.20 -5.66
N SER A 33 -2.48 -13.83 -4.91
CA SER A 33 -3.01 -15.15 -5.25
C SER A 33 -3.66 -15.14 -6.64
N LEU A 34 -3.58 -16.29 -7.33
CA LEU A 34 -4.27 -16.48 -8.62
C LEU A 34 -5.79 -16.51 -8.48
N GLU A 35 -6.30 -16.72 -7.27
CA GLU A 35 -7.73 -16.76 -6.95
C GLU A 35 -8.33 -15.37 -6.69
N GLU A 36 -7.49 -14.35 -6.63
CA GLU A 36 -7.89 -12.98 -6.40
C GLU A 36 -8.73 -12.40 -7.55
N ASN A 37 -9.82 -11.70 -7.19
CA ASN A 37 -10.73 -11.07 -8.17
C ASN A 37 -10.09 -9.89 -8.93
N ALA A 38 -9.09 -9.25 -8.34
CA ALA A 38 -8.42 -8.08 -8.92
C ALA A 38 -6.93 -8.35 -9.06
N PHE A 39 -6.41 -8.22 -10.27
CA PHE A 39 -4.98 -8.37 -10.57
C PHE A 39 -4.37 -9.70 -10.09
N PRO A 40 -5.00 -10.89 -10.40
CA PRO A 40 -4.50 -12.18 -9.97
C PRO A 40 -3.07 -12.42 -10.47
N GLY A 41 -2.19 -12.92 -9.60
CA GLY A 41 -0.80 -13.26 -9.92
C GLY A 41 0.14 -12.07 -10.11
N MET A 42 -0.36 -10.84 -10.17
CA MET A 42 0.48 -9.65 -10.28
C MET A 42 1.16 -9.29 -8.96
N TRP A 43 2.26 -8.57 -9.06
CA TRP A 43 2.99 -8.08 -7.91
C TRP A 43 2.49 -6.71 -7.47
N THR A 44 2.45 -6.49 -6.17
CA THR A 44 1.95 -5.27 -5.54
C THR A 44 2.73 -4.96 -4.26
N VAL A 45 2.25 -4.02 -3.48
CA VAL A 45 2.72 -3.70 -2.13
C VAL A 45 1.60 -3.94 -1.12
N PRO A 46 1.91 -4.23 0.16
CA PRO A 46 0.88 -4.47 1.18
C PRO A 46 -0.12 -3.34 1.33
N GLY A 47 -1.36 -3.71 1.58
CA GLY A 47 -2.45 -2.77 1.82
C GLY A 47 -3.82 -3.35 1.50
N GLY A 48 -4.85 -2.68 1.99
CA GLY A 48 -6.23 -3.16 1.86
C GLY A 48 -7.26 -2.05 1.86
N THR A 49 -8.51 -2.46 1.90
CA THR A 49 -9.67 -1.57 1.90
C THR A 49 -10.05 -1.21 3.34
N LEU A 50 -10.31 0.08 3.59
CA LEU A 50 -10.91 0.47 4.86
C LEU A 50 -12.30 -0.14 5.01
N GLU A 51 -12.48 -0.93 6.05
CA GLU A 51 -13.78 -1.49 6.44
C GLU A 51 -14.23 -0.92 7.79
N THR A 52 -15.54 -0.98 8.05
CA THR A 52 -16.07 -0.50 9.35
C THR A 52 -15.53 -1.30 10.51
N ASP A 53 -15.22 -2.58 10.30
CA ASP A 53 -14.70 -3.48 11.33
C ASP A 53 -13.32 -3.10 11.82
N ASP A 54 -12.52 -2.39 11.00
CA ASP A 54 -11.21 -1.87 11.38
C ASP A 54 -11.25 -0.88 12.55
N TYR A 55 -12.39 -0.23 12.78
CA TYR A 55 -12.48 0.82 13.79
C TYR A 55 -13.71 0.75 14.69
N ILE A 56 -14.87 0.20 14.25
CA ILE A 56 -16.13 0.33 14.99
C ILE A 56 -16.07 -0.26 16.41
N ASN A 57 -15.31 -1.34 16.59
CA ASN A 57 -15.12 -2.01 17.87
C ASN A 57 -13.88 -1.50 18.65
N THR A 58 -13.22 -0.46 18.14
CA THR A 58 -12.04 0.13 18.80
C THR A 58 -12.44 1.35 19.64
N GLN A 59 -11.55 1.75 20.56
CA GLN A 59 -11.78 2.95 21.37
C GLN A 59 -11.84 4.20 20.49
N LYS A 60 -12.94 4.94 20.60
CA LYS A 60 -13.10 6.24 19.96
C LYS A 60 -12.07 7.25 20.48
N THR A 61 -11.60 8.14 19.63
CA THR A 61 -10.68 9.22 19.99
C THR A 61 -11.42 10.40 20.61
N THR A 62 -12.66 10.63 20.16
CA THR A 62 -13.60 11.61 20.73
C THR A 62 -14.92 10.91 21.08
N LYS A 63 -15.94 11.66 21.45
CA LYS A 63 -17.27 11.09 21.76
C LYS A 63 -17.82 10.20 20.63
N ASP A 64 -17.65 10.63 19.37
CA ASP A 64 -18.31 9.98 18.23
C ASP A 64 -17.38 9.68 17.03
N GLN A 65 -16.06 9.87 17.17
CA GLN A 65 -15.13 9.80 16.04
C GLN A 65 -13.86 9.00 16.36
N TRP A 66 -13.31 8.38 15.31
CA TRP A 66 -12.01 7.70 15.31
C TRP A 66 -11.03 8.49 14.46
N TYR A 67 -10.01 9.09 15.07
CA TYR A 67 -8.92 9.75 14.37
C TYR A 67 -7.85 8.73 13.95
N PHE A 68 -7.18 9.02 12.85
CA PHE A 68 -6.12 8.15 12.27
C PHE A 68 -6.65 6.76 11.85
N GLY A 69 -7.92 6.66 11.48
CA GLY A 69 -8.56 5.39 11.08
C GLY A 69 -7.82 4.73 9.91
N LEU A 70 -7.49 5.48 8.86
CA LEU A 70 -6.74 4.97 7.70
C LEU A 70 -5.34 4.45 8.05
N GLU A 71 -4.59 5.14 8.93
CA GLU A 71 -3.29 4.65 9.37
C GLU A 71 -3.41 3.38 10.21
N LYS A 72 -4.43 3.29 11.06
CA LYS A 72 -4.69 2.09 11.89
C LYS A 72 -5.10 0.89 11.03
N SER A 73 -6.02 1.08 10.09
CA SER A 73 -6.42 0.06 9.12
C SER A 73 -5.20 -0.44 8.33
N LEU A 74 -4.42 0.46 7.73
CA LEU A 74 -3.22 0.09 6.98
C LEU A 74 -2.20 -0.69 7.81
N ARG A 75 -2.04 -0.38 9.11
CA ARG A 75 -1.16 -1.16 10.00
C ARG A 75 -1.71 -2.55 10.28
N GLY A 76 -3.04 -2.70 10.34
CA GLY A 76 -3.73 -3.98 10.41
C GLY A 76 -3.41 -4.83 9.18
N GLU A 77 -3.68 -4.30 8.00
CA GLU A 77 -3.40 -4.96 6.71
C GLU A 77 -1.94 -5.40 6.57
N ILE A 78 -0.98 -4.52 6.89
CA ILE A 78 0.46 -4.87 6.87
C ILE A 78 0.76 -6.03 7.81
N ARG A 79 0.11 -6.08 8.97
CA ARG A 79 0.30 -7.16 9.94
C ARG A 79 -0.33 -8.46 9.46
N GLU A 80 -1.49 -8.41 8.86
CA GLU A 80 -2.24 -9.55 8.34
C GLU A 80 -1.56 -10.13 7.11
N GLU A 81 -1.30 -9.33 6.09
CA GLU A 81 -0.74 -9.77 4.81
C GLU A 81 0.72 -10.21 4.88
N VAL A 82 1.55 -9.52 5.67
CA VAL A 82 3.01 -9.76 5.67
C VAL A 82 3.64 -9.93 7.05
N ASN A 83 2.87 -9.84 8.14
CA ASN A 83 3.32 -9.97 9.53
C ASN A 83 4.50 -9.05 9.90
N LEU A 84 4.47 -7.80 9.43
CA LEU A 84 5.51 -6.81 9.72
C LEU A 84 5.00 -5.69 10.61
N ASP A 85 5.93 -5.17 11.46
CA ASP A 85 5.79 -3.88 12.11
C ASP A 85 6.53 -2.80 11.32
N VAL A 86 5.90 -1.64 11.18
CA VAL A 86 6.46 -0.49 10.47
C VAL A 86 6.59 0.73 11.36
N GLY A 87 7.54 1.59 11.03
CA GLY A 87 7.74 2.85 11.72
C GLY A 87 6.70 3.90 11.36
N LYS A 88 7.10 5.17 11.33
CA LYS A 88 6.20 6.29 11.02
C LYS A 88 5.72 6.20 9.56
N ILE A 89 4.40 6.11 9.39
CA ILE A 89 3.75 6.12 8.09
C ILE A 89 3.67 7.57 7.59
N LYS A 90 4.02 7.79 6.32
CA LYS A 90 3.99 9.09 5.66
C LYS A 90 3.19 8.99 4.37
N TYR A 91 2.30 9.94 4.16
CA TYR A 91 1.52 10.04 2.93
C TYR A 91 2.43 10.32 1.72
N LEU A 92 2.20 9.59 0.63
CA LEU A 92 2.91 9.76 -0.64
C LEU A 92 2.02 10.50 -1.65
N LEU A 93 0.95 9.88 -2.10
CA LEU A 93 -0.01 10.38 -3.09
C LEU A 93 -1.37 9.68 -2.94
N ASP A 94 -2.34 10.10 -3.72
CA ASP A 94 -3.60 9.38 -3.90
C ASP A 94 -3.85 9.07 -5.38
N ILE A 95 -4.63 8.01 -5.61
CA ILE A 95 -5.02 7.53 -6.92
C ILE A 95 -6.52 7.36 -6.92
N VAL A 96 -7.17 7.82 -7.97
CA VAL A 96 -8.61 7.59 -8.19
C VAL A 96 -8.82 6.87 -9.50
N PHE A 97 -9.63 5.82 -9.48
CA PHE A 97 -9.98 5.09 -10.69
C PHE A 97 -11.35 4.42 -10.55
N ILE A 98 -11.85 3.91 -11.66
CA ILE A 98 -13.11 3.18 -11.70
C ILE A 98 -12.80 1.74 -12.06
N ARG A 99 -13.15 0.81 -11.16
CA ARG A 99 -13.00 -0.62 -11.40
C ARG A 99 -13.85 -1.07 -12.60
N PRO A 100 -13.51 -2.20 -13.24
CA PRO A 100 -14.31 -2.75 -14.35
C PRO A 100 -15.79 -3.02 -14.00
N ASP A 101 -16.07 -3.29 -12.72
CA ASP A 101 -17.44 -3.49 -12.21
C ASP A 101 -18.21 -2.18 -11.96
N GLY A 102 -17.59 -1.02 -12.24
CA GLY A 102 -18.18 0.32 -12.09
C GLY A 102 -18.07 0.92 -10.68
N MET A 103 -17.31 0.30 -9.76
CA MET A 103 -17.07 0.84 -8.42
C MET A 103 -15.97 1.90 -8.48
N PRO A 104 -16.25 3.17 -8.09
CA PRO A 104 -15.22 4.18 -7.90
C PRO A 104 -14.33 3.84 -6.68
N VAL A 105 -13.03 4.02 -6.83
CA VAL A 105 -12.05 3.71 -5.79
C VAL A 105 -11.12 4.91 -5.59
N VAL A 106 -10.79 5.17 -4.33
CA VAL A 106 -9.71 6.07 -3.91
C VAL A 106 -8.67 5.21 -3.19
N ILE A 107 -7.44 5.21 -3.66
CA ILE A 107 -6.30 4.60 -2.95
C ILE A 107 -5.44 5.72 -2.40
N LEU A 108 -5.14 5.67 -1.10
CA LEU A 108 -4.11 6.49 -0.50
C LEU A 108 -2.82 5.65 -0.42
N SER A 109 -1.79 6.11 -1.11
CA SER A 109 -0.47 5.47 -1.06
C SER A 109 0.41 6.14 0.00
N TRP A 110 1.06 5.29 0.79
CA TRP A 110 1.91 5.69 1.89
C TRP A 110 3.30 5.07 1.78
N TYR A 111 4.27 5.57 2.53
CA TYR A 111 5.56 4.92 2.67
C TYR A 111 6.04 4.94 4.12
N CYS A 112 6.74 3.88 4.52
CA CYS A 112 7.20 3.73 5.91
C CYS A 112 8.43 2.83 6.00
N PRO A 113 9.31 3.04 7.03
CA PRO A 113 10.41 2.13 7.27
C PRO A 113 9.92 0.83 7.91
N TYR A 114 10.45 -0.29 7.47
CA TYR A 114 10.40 -1.55 8.21
C TYR A 114 11.00 -1.35 9.61
N LYS A 115 10.34 -1.89 10.62
CA LYS A 115 10.78 -1.83 12.03
C LYS A 115 11.17 -3.19 12.56
N SER A 116 10.28 -4.17 12.47
CA SER A 116 10.48 -5.53 12.98
C SER A 116 9.49 -6.51 12.34
N GLY A 117 9.67 -7.80 12.67
CA GLY A 117 8.84 -8.89 12.18
C GLY A 117 9.59 -9.78 11.18
N ARG A 118 9.01 -10.95 10.92
CA ARG A 118 9.42 -11.85 9.84
C ARG A 118 8.25 -11.99 8.90
N VAL A 119 8.50 -11.89 7.60
CA VAL A 119 7.43 -12.03 6.61
C VAL A 119 6.78 -13.40 6.78
N LYS A 120 5.48 -13.37 6.94
CA LYS A 120 4.58 -14.51 6.90
C LYS A 120 3.38 -14.03 6.12
N LEU A 121 3.17 -14.61 4.95
CA LEU A 121 2.06 -14.28 4.08
C LEU A 121 0.75 -14.87 4.61
N ASP A 122 -0.35 -14.19 4.32
CA ASP A 122 -1.71 -14.70 4.43
C ASP A 122 -2.09 -15.55 3.20
N GLU A 123 -3.39 -15.82 3.02
CA GLU A 123 -3.91 -16.59 1.90
C GLU A 123 -4.05 -15.79 0.59
N ASP A 124 -4.09 -14.47 0.68
CA ASP A 124 -4.25 -13.57 -0.47
C ASP A 124 -2.94 -13.34 -1.23
N ASN A 125 -1.81 -13.70 -0.62
CA ASN A 125 -0.47 -13.52 -1.16
C ASN A 125 0.29 -14.84 -1.24
N ILE A 126 0.84 -15.17 -2.42
CA ILE A 126 1.54 -16.44 -2.67
C ILE A 126 3.06 -16.35 -2.65
N ASP A 127 3.63 -15.15 -2.78
CA ASP A 127 5.09 -14.92 -2.73
C ASP A 127 5.41 -13.49 -2.29
N TYR A 128 6.65 -13.25 -1.90
CA TYR A 128 7.16 -11.91 -1.58
C TYR A 128 8.64 -11.77 -1.95
N ALA A 129 9.05 -10.54 -2.19
CA ALA A 129 10.46 -10.22 -2.41
C ALA A 129 10.85 -8.89 -1.76
N TRP A 130 12.10 -8.82 -1.25
CA TRP A 130 12.74 -7.56 -0.89
C TRP A 130 13.63 -7.11 -2.03
N VAL A 131 13.21 -6.11 -2.78
CA VAL A 131 13.85 -5.67 -4.02
C VAL A 131 14.35 -4.23 -3.92
N THR A 132 15.45 -3.94 -4.57
CA THR A 132 15.85 -2.55 -4.88
C THR A 132 14.96 -1.98 -5.98
N TYR A 133 14.95 -0.65 -6.17
CA TYR A 133 14.19 -0.05 -7.28
C TYR A 133 14.59 -0.61 -8.67
N PRO A 134 15.89 -0.82 -9.00
CA PRO A 134 16.26 -1.47 -10.28
C PRO A 134 15.76 -2.92 -10.40
N GLU A 135 15.75 -3.68 -9.32
CA GLU A 135 15.25 -5.06 -9.32
C GLU A 135 13.73 -5.13 -9.49
N ALA A 136 12.99 -4.18 -8.90
CA ALA A 136 11.52 -4.09 -8.99
C ALA A 136 11.03 -4.05 -10.46
N LYS A 137 11.81 -3.49 -11.38
CA LYS A 137 11.52 -3.44 -12.83
C LYS A 137 11.39 -4.81 -13.50
N LYS A 138 11.87 -5.87 -12.86
CA LYS A 138 11.82 -7.24 -13.39
C LYS A 138 10.53 -7.98 -13.03
N TYR A 139 9.71 -7.39 -12.17
CA TYR A 139 8.47 -7.99 -11.67
C TYR A 139 7.28 -7.42 -12.44
N ASP A 140 6.27 -8.26 -12.65
CA ASP A 140 5.00 -7.85 -13.25
C ASP A 140 4.15 -7.11 -12.18
N LEU A 141 4.54 -5.87 -11.92
CA LEU A 141 3.89 -5.01 -10.94
C LEU A 141 2.58 -4.46 -11.47
N ILE A 142 1.59 -4.33 -10.60
CA ILE A 142 0.37 -3.56 -10.90
C ILE A 142 0.79 -2.15 -11.33
N GLU A 143 0.11 -1.64 -12.36
CA GLU A 143 0.37 -0.31 -12.93
C GLU A 143 0.45 0.77 -11.84
N GLY A 144 1.48 1.59 -11.89
CA GLY A 144 1.75 2.68 -10.95
C GLY A 144 2.67 2.33 -9.78
N ILE A 145 2.73 1.08 -9.35
CA ILE A 145 3.54 0.67 -8.17
C ILE A 145 5.04 0.92 -8.41
N LEU A 146 5.54 0.68 -9.62
CA LEU A 146 6.96 0.93 -9.93
C LEU A 146 7.31 2.41 -9.81
N GLU A 147 6.44 3.30 -10.29
CA GLU A 147 6.58 4.75 -10.23
C GLU A 147 6.54 5.25 -8.78
N GLU A 148 5.66 4.70 -7.96
CA GLU A 148 5.58 5.00 -6.54
C GLU A 148 6.86 4.58 -5.80
N ILE A 149 7.39 3.38 -6.06
CA ILE A 149 8.69 2.93 -5.54
C ILE A 149 9.80 3.89 -5.97
N ALA A 150 9.81 4.34 -7.25
CA ALA A 150 10.77 5.30 -7.76
C ALA A 150 10.69 6.66 -7.04
N MET A 151 9.47 7.12 -6.73
CA MET A 151 9.27 8.35 -5.96
C MET A 151 9.86 8.23 -4.55
N VAL A 152 9.54 7.14 -3.85
CA VAL A 152 10.06 6.87 -2.51
C VAL A 152 11.59 6.74 -2.53
N ASP A 153 12.16 6.05 -3.52
CA ASP A 153 13.61 5.90 -3.70
C ASP A 153 14.31 7.27 -3.82
N LYS A 154 13.73 8.19 -4.62
CA LYS A 154 14.25 9.57 -4.74
C LYS A 154 14.16 10.35 -3.42
N ILE A 155 13.03 10.26 -2.72
CA ILE A 155 12.83 10.91 -1.42
C ILE A 155 13.86 10.39 -0.41
N LEU A 156 14.08 9.09 -0.33
CA LEU A 156 15.00 8.45 0.60
C LEU A 156 16.47 8.74 0.28
N LYS A 157 16.78 9.12 -0.97
CA LYS A 157 18.09 9.60 -1.45
C LYS A 157 18.27 11.13 -1.29
N GLY A 158 17.37 11.81 -0.60
CA GLY A 158 17.49 13.23 -0.23
C GLY A 158 16.81 14.21 -1.17
N LYS A 159 15.98 13.77 -2.12
CA LYS A 159 15.14 14.70 -2.89
C LYS A 159 14.00 15.22 -2.01
N ASN A 160 13.68 16.50 -2.15
CA ASN A 160 12.49 17.05 -1.49
C ASN A 160 11.24 16.35 -2.05
N LYS A 161 10.33 15.93 -1.18
CA LYS A 161 9.08 15.26 -1.55
C LYS A 161 8.28 16.11 -2.55
N ASP A 162 8.16 17.41 -2.30
CA ASP A 162 7.37 18.32 -3.14
C ASP A 162 7.96 18.50 -4.56
N SER A 163 9.24 18.13 -4.75
CA SER A 163 9.90 18.13 -6.07
C SER A 163 9.84 16.79 -6.81
N VAL A 164 9.34 15.75 -6.14
CA VAL A 164 9.21 14.41 -6.73
C VAL A 164 7.80 14.25 -7.25
N GLN A 165 7.65 14.23 -8.57
CA GLN A 165 6.37 14.05 -9.23
C GLN A 165 6.24 12.63 -9.78
N TYR A 166 5.01 12.11 -9.75
CA TYR A 166 4.65 10.91 -10.49
C TYR A 166 4.83 11.17 -11.99
N ARG A 167 5.48 10.25 -12.68
CA ARG A 167 5.67 10.34 -14.13
C ARG A 167 5.02 9.13 -14.78
N CYS A 168 4.00 9.40 -15.57
CA CYS A 168 3.42 8.43 -16.49
C CYS A 168 4.40 8.10 -17.61
#